data_370955d03db0f078a6d6679a5ba78fdb
#
_entry.id   370955d03db0f078a6d6679a5ba78fdb
#
_cell.length_a   1.000
_cell.length_b   1.000
_cell.length_c   1.000
_cell.angle_alpha   90.00
_cell.angle_beta   90.00
_cell.angle_gamma   90.00
#
_symmetry.space_group_name_H-M   'P 1'
#
loop_
_entity.id
_entity.type
_entity.pdbx_description
1 polymer ?
#
loop_
_entity_poly.entity_id
_entity_poly.type
_entity_poly.pdbx_seq_one_letter_code
_entity_poly.pdbx_strand_id
1 'polypeptide(L)'
;MTHVLSVPVAESQIGAGPSPTRAEIHARIAPFARSNSFQGYKSFAIDIALYVLGIAGVLLLEPLAAKIAGGLLAGLALVNLGSLSHEAAHRSMEKSRLGNKIIAVVSFTVILFNYR
;
A
#
# COMPACT_ATOMS: atom_id res chain seq x y z
N MET A 1 -5.10 -55.64 12.77
CA MET A 1 -4.08 -55.51 11.72
C MET A 1 -4.45 -54.33 10.86
N THR A 2 -3.92 -53.17 11.16
CA THR A 2 -4.21 -51.90 10.48
C THR A 2 -3.03 -51.60 9.55
N HIS A 3 -3.25 -51.78 8.23
CA HIS A 3 -2.27 -51.46 7.22
C HIS A 3 -2.24 -49.93 7.09
N VAL A 4 -1.18 -49.31 7.62
CA VAL A 4 -0.85 -47.91 7.33
C VAL A 4 -0.23 -47.85 5.92
N LEU A 5 -0.99 -47.38 4.96
CA LEU A 5 -0.48 -47.01 3.63
C LEU A 5 0.47 -45.85 3.77
N SER A 6 1.77 -46.15 3.79
CA SER A 6 2.82 -45.14 3.60
C SER A 6 2.76 -44.63 2.17
N VAL A 7 2.18 -43.46 1.98
CA VAL A 7 2.28 -42.72 0.73
C VAL A 7 3.74 -42.27 0.60
N PRO A 8 4.49 -42.66 -0.44
CA PRO A 8 5.80 -42.12 -0.65
C PRO A 8 5.63 -40.63 -0.98
N VAL A 9 6.06 -39.76 -0.06
CA VAL A 9 6.28 -38.36 -0.38
C VAL A 9 7.37 -38.34 -1.44
N ALA A 10 6.99 -38.11 -2.68
CA ALA A 10 7.93 -37.78 -3.72
C ALA A 10 8.63 -36.50 -3.27
N GLU A 11 9.81 -36.65 -2.68
CA GLU A 11 10.77 -35.57 -2.53
C GLU A 11 11.04 -35.07 -3.96
N SER A 12 10.26 -34.04 -4.34
CA SER A 12 10.52 -33.29 -5.56
C SER A 12 11.94 -32.78 -5.39
N GLN A 13 12.86 -33.36 -6.12
CA GLN A 13 14.20 -32.84 -6.32
C GLN A 13 14.05 -31.46 -6.94
N ILE A 14 13.83 -30.46 -6.08
CA ILE A 14 14.04 -29.06 -6.44
C ILE A 14 15.52 -29.01 -6.76
N GLY A 15 15.81 -29.00 -8.07
CA GLY A 15 17.16 -29.10 -8.59
C GLY A 15 18.05 -28.12 -7.86
N ALA A 16 19.06 -28.65 -7.19
CA ALA A 16 20.12 -27.89 -6.57
C ALA A 16 21.02 -27.26 -7.65
N GLY A 17 20.43 -26.36 -8.42
CA GLY A 17 21.20 -25.40 -9.20
C GLY A 17 21.85 -24.39 -8.25
N PRO A 18 22.98 -23.80 -8.61
CA PRO A 18 23.63 -22.80 -7.78
C PRO A 18 22.61 -21.72 -7.43
N SER A 19 22.52 -21.37 -6.13
CA SER A 19 21.61 -20.34 -5.65
C SER A 19 21.81 -19.05 -6.46
N PRO A 20 20.73 -18.45 -6.99
CA PRO A 20 20.84 -17.28 -7.83
C PRO A 20 21.59 -16.16 -7.10
N THR A 21 22.52 -15.54 -7.76
CA THR A 21 23.28 -14.42 -7.20
C THR A 21 22.34 -13.23 -6.94
N ARG A 22 22.72 -12.34 -6.00
CA ARG A 22 21.98 -11.09 -5.76
C ARG A 22 21.73 -10.30 -7.05
N ALA A 23 22.70 -10.27 -7.95
CA ALA A 23 22.59 -9.59 -9.24
C ALA A 23 21.50 -10.21 -10.14
N GLU A 24 21.42 -11.54 -10.19
CA GLU A 24 20.39 -12.24 -10.97
C GLU A 24 18.99 -12.04 -10.36
N ILE A 25 18.87 -12.06 -9.04
CA ILE A 25 17.62 -11.75 -8.36
C ILE A 25 17.18 -10.32 -8.70
N HIS A 26 18.08 -9.34 -8.54
CA HIS A 26 17.80 -7.95 -8.89
C HIS A 26 17.42 -7.77 -10.36
N ALA A 27 18.09 -8.45 -11.29
CA ALA A 27 17.75 -8.39 -12.71
C ALA A 27 16.35 -8.96 -13.00
N ARG A 28 15.94 -10.03 -12.31
CA ARG A 28 14.61 -10.64 -12.47
C ARG A 28 13.48 -9.80 -11.89
N ILE A 29 13.70 -9.12 -10.76
CA ILE A 29 12.66 -8.29 -10.11
C ILE A 29 12.66 -6.85 -10.62
N ALA A 30 13.72 -6.36 -11.25
CA ALA A 30 13.81 -4.99 -11.77
C ALA A 30 12.62 -4.55 -12.66
N PRO A 31 12.06 -5.40 -13.56
CA PRO A 31 10.88 -5.05 -14.34
C PRO A 31 9.63 -4.82 -13.50
N PHE A 32 9.51 -5.51 -12.35
CA PHE A 32 8.38 -5.44 -11.44
C PHE A 32 8.54 -4.34 -10.38
N ALA A 33 9.77 -3.92 -10.12
CA ALA A 33 10.12 -2.87 -9.17
C ALA A 33 10.00 -1.44 -9.75
N ARG A 34 9.40 -1.27 -10.93
CA ARG A 34 9.20 0.06 -11.52
C ARG A 34 8.11 0.80 -10.77
N SER A 35 8.52 1.73 -9.91
CA SER A 35 7.58 2.71 -9.33
C SER A 35 6.97 3.54 -10.46
N ASN A 36 5.64 3.51 -10.57
CA ASN A 36 4.92 4.36 -11.52
C ASN A 36 4.52 5.65 -10.81
N SER A 37 5.36 6.67 -10.92
CA SER A 37 5.16 7.98 -10.30
C SER A 37 3.77 8.55 -10.51
N PHE A 38 3.24 8.42 -11.72
CA PHE A 38 1.91 8.90 -12.05
C PHE A 38 0.81 8.20 -11.22
N GLN A 39 0.95 6.90 -11.02
CA GLN A 39 -0.04 6.12 -10.27
C GLN A 39 0.00 6.47 -8.78
N GLY A 40 1.19 6.70 -8.21
CA GLY A 40 1.37 7.13 -6.83
C GLY A 40 0.70 8.48 -6.54
N TYR A 41 0.97 9.48 -7.36
CA TYR A 41 0.33 10.80 -7.23
C TYR A 41 -1.17 10.76 -7.47
N LYS A 42 -1.63 9.97 -8.45
CA LYS A 42 -3.07 9.80 -8.73
C LYS A 42 -3.80 9.22 -7.52
N SER A 43 -3.28 8.13 -6.94
CA SER A 43 -3.90 7.52 -5.76
C SER A 43 -3.92 8.49 -4.59
N PHE A 44 -2.81 9.16 -4.31
CA PHE A 44 -2.71 10.17 -3.26
C PHE A 44 -3.73 11.30 -3.44
N ALA A 45 -3.85 11.86 -4.65
CA ALA A 45 -4.81 12.93 -4.94
C ALA A 45 -6.26 12.47 -4.78
N ILE A 46 -6.58 11.24 -5.19
CA ILE A 46 -7.92 10.66 -5.02
C ILE A 46 -8.24 10.51 -3.54
N ASP A 47 -7.33 9.95 -2.74
CA ASP A 47 -7.58 9.71 -1.31
C ASP A 47 -7.73 11.01 -0.52
N ILE A 48 -6.91 12.05 -0.83
CA ILE A 48 -7.09 13.38 -0.26
C ILE A 48 -8.45 13.99 -0.65
N ALA A 49 -8.85 13.87 -1.93
CA ALA A 49 -10.15 14.38 -2.38
C ALA A 49 -11.32 13.67 -1.69
N LEU A 50 -11.25 12.33 -1.55
CA LEU A 50 -12.26 11.54 -0.83
C LEU A 50 -12.32 11.90 0.66
N TYR A 51 -11.18 12.12 1.29
CA TYR A 51 -11.11 12.56 2.67
C TYR A 51 -11.79 13.92 2.87
N VAL A 52 -11.42 14.91 2.05
CA VAL A 52 -12.01 16.26 2.11
C VAL A 52 -13.51 16.22 1.83
N LEU A 53 -13.93 15.43 0.83
CA LEU A 53 -15.35 15.26 0.48
C LEU A 53 -16.12 14.60 1.62
N GLY A 54 -15.56 13.58 2.26
CA GLY A 54 -16.15 12.91 3.42
C GLY A 54 -16.32 13.87 4.61
N ILE A 55 -15.29 14.65 4.94
CA ILE A 55 -15.36 15.67 6.00
C ILE A 55 -16.40 16.76 5.65
N ALA A 56 -16.42 17.24 4.41
CA ALA A 56 -17.41 18.21 3.95
C ALA A 56 -18.84 17.63 4.10
N GLY A 57 -19.04 16.37 3.78
CA GLY A 57 -20.31 15.68 3.97
C GLY A 57 -20.75 15.65 5.44
N VAL A 58 -19.84 15.39 6.37
CA VAL A 58 -20.13 15.42 7.82
C VAL A 58 -20.50 16.82 8.30
N LEU A 59 -19.80 17.85 7.81
CA LEU A 59 -19.94 19.21 8.30
C LEU A 59 -21.10 19.99 7.67
N LEU A 60 -21.36 19.77 6.37
CA LEU A 60 -22.25 20.61 5.58
C LEU A 60 -23.62 19.98 5.34
N LEU A 61 -23.76 18.66 5.44
CA LEU A 61 -25.02 17.97 5.20
C LEU A 61 -25.78 17.78 6.51
N GLU A 62 -27.09 18.13 6.50
CA GLU A 62 -27.94 18.00 7.67
C GLU A 62 -28.42 16.56 7.96
N PRO A 63 -28.77 15.70 6.95
CA PRO A 63 -29.31 14.38 7.21
C PRO A 63 -28.27 13.48 7.91
N LEU A 64 -28.67 12.83 9.02
CA LEU A 64 -27.81 11.94 9.79
C LEU A 64 -27.20 10.84 8.92
N ALA A 65 -27.96 10.26 8.00
CA ALA A 65 -27.49 9.25 7.07
C ALA A 65 -26.33 9.77 6.18
N ALA A 66 -26.41 11.03 5.73
CA ALA A 66 -25.35 11.66 4.94
C ALA A 66 -24.10 11.93 5.79
N LYS A 67 -24.26 12.33 7.06
CA LYS A 67 -23.14 12.49 8.00
C LYS A 67 -22.43 11.17 8.26
N ILE A 68 -23.19 10.09 8.47
CA ILE A 68 -22.62 8.74 8.64
C ILE A 68 -21.87 8.31 7.38
N ALA A 69 -22.48 8.47 6.20
CA ALA A 69 -21.83 8.13 4.93
C ALA A 69 -20.55 8.95 4.70
N GLY A 70 -20.56 10.25 4.98
CA GLY A 70 -19.38 11.12 4.93
C GLY A 70 -18.28 10.68 5.88
N GLY A 71 -18.63 10.32 7.12
CA GLY A 71 -17.70 9.81 8.12
C GLY A 71 -17.04 8.48 7.69
N LEU A 72 -17.83 7.55 7.15
CA LEU A 72 -17.31 6.29 6.61
C LEU A 72 -16.37 6.52 5.43
N LEU A 73 -16.72 7.43 4.52
CA LEU A 73 -15.90 7.80 3.38
C LEU A 73 -14.55 8.39 3.82
N ALA A 74 -14.60 9.34 4.77
CA ALA A 74 -13.39 9.95 5.33
C ALA A 74 -12.52 8.92 6.05
N GLY A 75 -13.13 8.01 6.83
CA GLY A 75 -12.41 6.94 7.51
C GLY A 75 -11.72 5.98 6.55
N LEU A 76 -12.39 5.58 5.46
CA LEU A 76 -11.80 4.74 4.44
C LEU A 76 -10.62 5.42 3.74
N ALA A 77 -10.77 6.69 3.39
CA ALA A 77 -9.69 7.49 2.81
C ALA A 77 -8.48 7.60 3.75
N LEU A 78 -8.69 7.75 5.07
CA LEU A 78 -7.62 7.75 6.06
C LEU A 78 -6.84 6.43 6.11
N VAL A 79 -7.51 5.29 6.01
CA VAL A 79 -6.86 3.97 5.96
C VAL A 79 -5.97 3.86 4.73
N ASN A 80 -6.47 4.28 3.58
CA ASN A 80 -5.69 4.29 2.33
C ASN A 80 -4.49 5.24 2.42
N LEU A 81 -4.68 6.46 2.93
CA LEU A 81 -3.60 7.43 3.15
C LEU A 81 -2.53 6.87 4.11
N GLY A 82 -2.92 6.07 5.11
CA GLY A 82 -2.00 5.36 5.99
C GLY A 82 -1.11 4.39 5.23
N SER A 83 -1.68 3.57 4.36
CA SER A 83 -0.93 2.66 3.50
C SER A 83 0.00 3.39 2.55
N LEU A 84 -0.50 4.45 1.89
CA LEU A 84 0.30 5.27 0.99
C LEU A 84 1.47 5.95 1.71
N SER A 85 1.24 6.48 2.92
CA SER A 85 2.29 7.13 3.70
C SER A 85 3.40 6.15 4.08
N HIS A 86 3.04 4.92 4.41
CA HIS A 86 3.98 3.85 4.70
C HIS A 86 4.83 3.49 3.47
N GLU A 87 4.21 3.29 2.32
CA GLU A 87 4.91 3.03 1.05
C GLU A 87 5.83 4.20 0.64
N ALA A 88 5.36 5.44 0.79
CA ALA A 88 6.15 6.62 0.50
C ALA A 88 7.36 6.76 1.44
N ALA A 89 7.21 6.42 2.72
CA ALA A 89 8.30 6.40 3.68
C ALA A 89 9.41 5.41 3.26
N HIS A 90 9.06 4.28 2.68
CA HIS A 90 9.99 3.31 2.10
C HIS A 90 10.53 3.70 0.71
N ARG A 91 10.16 4.88 0.20
CA ARG A 91 10.59 5.41 -1.13
C ARG A 91 10.18 4.52 -2.30
N SER A 92 9.09 3.79 -2.17
CA SER A 92 8.60 2.85 -3.18
C SER A 92 7.56 3.43 -4.13
N MET A 93 6.91 4.55 -3.76
CA MET A 93 5.83 5.14 -4.54
C MET A 93 6.30 6.03 -5.69
N GLU A 94 7.37 6.80 -5.48
CA GLU A 94 7.82 7.84 -6.39
C GLU A 94 9.31 7.69 -6.70
N LYS A 95 9.71 8.03 -7.94
CA LYS A 95 11.13 8.07 -8.33
C LYS A 95 11.90 9.17 -7.63
N SER A 96 11.24 10.28 -7.34
CA SER A 96 11.81 11.43 -6.65
C SER A 96 11.78 11.24 -5.13
N ARG A 97 12.92 11.48 -4.48
CA ARG A 97 13.00 11.49 -3.00
C ARG A 97 12.10 12.57 -2.39
N LEU A 98 12.00 13.73 -3.06
CA LEU A 98 11.17 14.83 -2.61
C LEU A 98 9.69 14.48 -2.71
N GLY A 99 9.26 13.85 -3.82
CA GLY A 99 7.88 13.39 -4.02
C GLY A 99 7.45 12.41 -2.92
N ASN A 100 8.24 11.39 -2.64
CA ASN A 100 7.97 10.45 -1.54
C ASN A 100 7.88 11.16 -0.20
N LYS A 101 8.78 12.11 0.08
CA LYS A 101 8.76 12.88 1.33
C LYS A 101 7.50 13.74 1.47
N ILE A 102 7.07 14.41 0.40
CA ILE A 102 5.84 15.23 0.41
C ILE A 102 4.63 14.35 0.69
N ILE A 103 4.46 13.25 -0.06
CA ILE A 103 3.35 12.32 0.14
C ILE A 103 3.35 11.78 1.57
N ALA A 104 4.49 11.31 2.08
CA ALA A 104 4.60 10.80 3.43
C ALA A 104 4.23 11.85 4.48
N VAL A 105 4.84 13.04 4.42
CA VAL A 105 4.60 14.12 5.39
C VAL A 105 3.14 14.55 5.40
N VAL A 106 2.54 14.80 4.22
CA VAL A 106 1.14 15.24 4.12
C VAL A 106 0.20 14.15 4.63
N SER A 107 0.39 12.89 4.21
CA SER A 107 -0.45 11.78 4.65
C SER A 107 -0.33 11.54 6.16
N PHE A 108 0.88 11.53 6.73
CA PHE A 108 1.08 11.37 8.17
C PHE A 108 0.49 12.54 8.97
N THR A 109 0.57 13.77 8.44
CA THR A 109 -0.04 14.94 9.08
C THR A 109 -1.55 14.83 9.15
N VAL A 110 -2.19 14.38 8.07
CA VAL A 110 -3.65 14.15 8.02
C VAL A 110 -4.08 13.06 9.01
N ILE A 111 -3.26 12.01 9.17
CA ILE A 111 -3.52 10.90 10.10
C ILE A 111 -3.08 11.22 11.54
N LEU A 112 -2.45 12.38 11.76
CA LEU A 112 -1.86 12.80 13.06
C LEU A 112 -0.70 11.90 13.54
N PHE A 113 -0.06 11.17 12.64
CA PHE A 113 1.15 10.44 12.94
C PHE A 113 2.40 11.34 12.79
N ASN A 114 3.32 11.20 13.74
CA ASN A 114 4.60 11.93 13.67
C ASN A 114 5.54 11.21 12.68
N TYR A 115 5.90 11.89 11.60
CA TYR A 115 6.92 11.44 10.67
C TYR A 115 8.31 11.93 11.15
N ARG A 116 9.07 11.02 11.75
CA ARG A 116 10.50 11.25 12.09
C ARG A 116 11.41 10.33 11.30
#